data_47a86ecf7bdcb81d028def930db4dee1
#
_entry.id   47a86ecf7bdcb81d028def930db4dee1
#
_cell.length_a   1.000
_cell.length_b   1.000
_cell.length_c   1.000
_cell.angle_alpha   90.00
_cell.angle_beta   90.00
_cell.angle_gamma   90.00
#
_symmetry.space_group_name_H-M   'P 1'
#
loop_
_entity.id
_entity.type
_entity.pdbx_description
1 polymer ?
#
loop_
_entity_poly.entity_id
_entity_poly.type
_entity_poly.pdbx_seq_one_letter_code
_entity_poly.pdbx_strand_id
1 'polypeptide(L)'
;PQDIQKKIKKAISIKGPKYIQIHVPCPLGWRHDSQLTYDIAKLAVETGLYPLIEYENGKLTAVRKLTKIKPVEEYLKFQGRFKHILSSPELIKQIQAVADYNIERYGLRAEPANLPPSKQQHLVAVHTHQLFCRQVR
;
A
#
# COMPACT_ATOMS: atom_id res chain seq x y z
N PRO A 1 -6.41 -11.71 -9.82
CA PRO A 1 -7.68 -12.45 -9.61
C PRO A 1 -7.66 -13.32 -8.36
N GLN A 2 -6.59 -14.10 -8.10
CA GLN A 2 -6.52 -15.05 -6.98
C GLN A 2 -6.62 -14.39 -5.59
N ASP A 3 -6.03 -13.22 -5.41
CA ASP A 3 -6.08 -12.46 -4.14
C ASP A 3 -7.52 -12.07 -3.79
N ILE A 4 -8.25 -11.50 -4.76
CA ILE A 4 -9.67 -11.13 -4.58
C ILE A 4 -10.52 -12.35 -4.23
N GLN A 5 -10.34 -13.46 -4.94
CA GLN A 5 -11.10 -14.70 -4.67
C GLN A 5 -10.85 -15.22 -3.26
N LYS A 6 -9.59 -15.24 -2.80
CA LYS A 6 -9.23 -15.66 -1.44
C LYS A 6 -9.88 -14.77 -0.38
N LYS A 7 -9.79 -13.45 -0.54
CA LYS A 7 -10.37 -12.47 0.39
C LYS A 7 -11.90 -12.55 0.44
N ILE A 8 -12.57 -12.72 -0.70
CA ILE A 8 -14.02 -12.89 -0.75
C ILE A 8 -14.45 -14.19 -0.07
N LYS A 9 -13.80 -15.33 -0.38
CA LYS A 9 -14.09 -16.59 0.29
C LYS A 9 -13.92 -16.52 1.80
N LYS A 10 -12.84 -15.91 2.26
CA LYS A 10 -12.58 -15.66 3.69
C LYS A 10 -13.66 -14.76 4.30
N ALA A 11 -14.01 -13.66 3.65
CA ALA A 11 -15.04 -12.74 4.14
C ALA A 11 -16.41 -13.42 4.27
N ILE A 12 -16.80 -14.30 3.33
CA ILE A 12 -18.08 -15.03 3.40
C ILE A 12 -18.10 -16.00 4.59
N SER A 13 -16.98 -16.61 4.96
CA SER A 13 -16.92 -17.57 6.09
C SER A 13 -17.01 -16.89 7.46
N ILE A 14 -16.77 -15.59 7.57
CA ILE A 14 -16.83 -14.84 8.84
C ILE A 14 -18.29 -14.43 9.11
N LYS A 15 -18.81 -14.60 10.32
CA LYS A 15 -20.11 -14.06 10.76
C LYS A 15 -19.99 -12.57 11.08
N GLY A 16 -21.01 -11.77 10.74
CA GLY A 16 -21.08 -10.34 11.05
C GLY A 16 -20.76 -9.43 9.85
N PRO A 17 -20.67 -8.12 10.04
CA PRO A 17 -20.42 -7.15 8.98
C PRO A 17 -19.04 -7.30 8.37
N LYS A 18 -18.93 -7.08 7.05
CA LYS A 18 -17.69 -7.15 6.29
C LYS A 18 -17.56 -5.93 5.38
N TYR A 19 -16.36 -5.44 5.22
CA TYR A 19 -16.03 -4.39 4.29
C TYR A 19 -14.91 -4.87 3.35
N ILE A 20 -15.14 -4.77 2.04
CA ILE A 20 -14.14 -5.10 1.02
C ILE A 20 -13.99 -3.90 0.12
N GLN A 21 -12.78 -3.34 0.06
CA GLN A 21 -12.43 -2.26 -0.84
C GLN A 21 -11.64 -2.79 -2.03
N ILE A 22 -12.11 -2.47 -3.24
CA ILE A 22 -11.47 -2.90 -4.49
C ILE A 22 -11.01 -1.67 -5.25
N HIS A 23 -9.71 -1.64 -5.61
CA HIS A 23 -9.13 -0.59 -6.43
C HIS A 23 -9.31 -0.90 -7.91
N VAL A 24 -10.11 -0.11 -8.59
CA VAL A 24 -10.42 -0.28 -10.01
C VAL A 24 -10.13 1.02 -10.76
N PRO A 25 -9.03 1.11 -11.51
CA PRO A 25 -8.75 2.27 -12.36
C PRO A 25 -9.82 2.44 -13.45
N CYS A 26 -10.36 3.65 -13.56
CA CYS A 26 -11.38 3.97 -14.56
C CYS A 26 -10.76 4.71 -15.75
N PRO A 27 -10.68 4.14 -16.96
CA PRO A 27 -10.03 4.77 -18.11
C PRO A 27 -10.55 6.18 -18.42
N LEU A 28 -11.88 6.35 -18.44
CA LEU A 28 -12.50 7.65 -18.74
C LEU A 28 -12.27 8.68 -17.64
N GLY A 29 -12.57 8.34 -16.40
CA GLY A 29 -12.46 9.28 -15.27
C GLY A 29 -11.02 9.65 -14.93
N TRP A 30 -10.08 8.74 -15.14
CA TRP A 30 -8.66 8.96 -14.84
C TRP A 30 -7.85 9.38 -16.07
N ARG A 31 -8.48 9.37 -17.24
CA ARG A 31 -7.87 9.78 -18.51
C ARG A 31 -6.59 9.01 -18.81
N HIS A 32 -6.73 7.68 -18.89
CA HIS A 32 -5.66 6.79 -19.31
C HIS A 32 -6.14 5.82 -20.38
N ASP A 33 -5.22 5.23 -21.13
CA ASP A 33 -5.52 4.17 -22.07
C ASP A 33 -6.09 2.95 -21.32
N SER A 34 -7.18 2.37 -21.84
CA SER A 34 -7.82 1.20 -21.24
C SER A 34 -6.90 -0.02 -21.16
N GLN A 35 -5.93 -0.14 -22.06
CA GLN A 35 -4.90 -1.19 -22.03
C GLN A 35 -4.02 -1.10 -20.78
N LEU A 36 -3.84 0.10 -20.21
CA LEU A 36 -3.02 0.34 -19.03
C LEU A 36 -3.74 0.11 -17.70
N THR A 37 -5.04 -0.24 -17.72
CA THR A 37 -5.85 -0.40 -16.49
C THR A 37 -5.21 -1.35 -15.49
N TYR A 38 -4.71 -2.51 -15.94
CA TYR A 38 -4.05 -3.48 -15.08
C TYR A 38 -2.71 -2.95 -14.54
N ASP A 39 -1.91 -2.32 -15.39
CA ASP A 39 -0.60 -1.79 -14.99
C ASP A 39 -0.73 -0.64 -14.00
N ILE A 40 -1.71 0.24 -14.18
CA ILE A 40 -2.01 1.32 -13.23
C ILE A 40 -2.46 0.73 -11.88
N ALA A 41 -3.32 -0.28 -11.86
CA ALA A 41 -3.72 -0.95 -10.63
C ALA A 41 -2.53 -1.61 -9.92
N LYS A 42 -1.63 -2.23 -10.68
CA LYS A 42 -0.40 -2.83 -10.17
C LYS A 42 0.56 -1.78 -9.60
N LEU A 43 0.74 -0.65 -10.31
CA LEU A 43 1.57 0.46 -9.86
C LEU A 43 1.06 1.10 -8.57
N ALA A 44 -0.26 1.21 -8.38
CA ALA A 44 -0.81 1.69 -7.12
C ALA A 44 -0.33 0.86 -5.91
N VAL A 45 -0.21 -0.46 -6.08
CA VAL A 45 0.30 -1.36 -5.06
C VAL A 45 1.83 -1.25 -4.93
N GLU A 46 2.56 -1.28 -6.03
CA GLU A 46 4.03 -1.27 -6.06
C GLU A 46 4.64 0.04 -5.57
N THR A 47 3.89 1.14 -5.61
CA THR A 47 4.29 2.44 -5.03
C THR A 47 3.95 2.58 -3.54
N GLY A 48 3.15 1.68 -2.97
CA GLY A 48 2.67 1.80 -1.59
C GLY A 48 1.46 2.73 -1.42
N LEU A 49 0.94 3.33 -2.49
CA LEU A 49 -0.24 4.19 -2.42
C LEU A 49 -1.52 3.40 -2.11
N TYR A 50 -1.59 2.14 -2.54
CA TYR A 50 -2.71 1.25 -2.26
C TYR A 50 -2.22 -0.05 -1.63
N PRO A 51 -2.01 -0.10 -0.31
CA PRO A 51 -1.57 -1.31 0.38
C PRO A 51 -2.64 -2.41 0.34
N LEU A 52 -2.24 -3.64 0.04
CA LEU A 52 -3.11 -4.81 0.14
C LEU A 52 -3.01 -5.39 1.54
N ILE A 53 -4.03 -5.14 2.35
CA ILE A 53 -4.08 -5.45 3.78
C ILE A 53 -5.38 -6.16 4.14
N GLU A 54 -5.37 -6.88 5.26
CA GLU A 54 -6.56 -7.48 5.86
C GLU A 54 -6.61 -7.15 7.35
N TYR A 55 -7.81 -6.85 7.82
CA TYR A 55 -8.11 -6.62 9.23
C TYR A 55 -9.17 -7.60 9.71
N GLU A 56 -9.00 -8.13 10.91
CA GLU A 56 -10.00 -8.92 11.62
C GLU A 56 -10.13 -8.41 13.05
N ASN A 57 -11.34 -8.10 13.48
CA ASN A 57 -11.62 -7.58 14.81
C ASN A 57 -10.72 -6.37 15.19
N GLY A 58 -10.51 -5.46 14.23
CA GLY A 58 -9.69 -4.25 14.42
C GLY A 58 -8.18 -4.47 14.39
N LYS A 59 -7.70 -5.71 14.21
CA LYS A 59 -6.27 -6.04 14.15
C LYS A 59 -5.83 -6.32 12.71
N LEU A 60 -4.66 -5.83 12.33
CA LEU A 60 -4.03 -6.13 11.05
C LEU A 60 -3.57 -7.59 11.04
N THR A 61 -4.16 -8.42 10.18
CA THR A 61 -3.90 -9.88 10.14
C THR A 61 -3.08 -10.30 8.93
N ALA A 62 -3.15 -9.57 7.84
CA ALA A 62 -2.34 -9.87 6.65
C ALA A 62 -1.93 -8.60 5.89
N VAL A 63 -0.74 -8.64 5.33
CA VAL A 63 -0.14 -7.57 4.52
C VAL A 63 0.62 -8.18 3.36
N ARG A 64 0.38 -7.67 2.15
CA ARG A 64 1.21 -8.04 1.00
C ARG A 64 2.52 -7.28 1.03
N LYS A 65 3.63 -7.97 1.20
CA LYS A 65 4.97 -7.41 1.14
C LYS A 65 5.38 -7.07 -0.30
N LEU A 66 6.16 -6.02 -0.45
CA LEU A 66 6.70 -5.52 -1.71
C LEU A 66 8.20 -5.80 -1.77
N THR A 67 8.63 -6.58 -2.75
CA THR A 67 10.04 -6.86 -3.00
C THR A 67 10.76 -5.69 -3.66
N LYS A 68 10.02 -4.91 -4.45
CA LYS A 68 10.52 -3.69 -5.11
C LYS A 68 9.48 -2.59 -4.96
N ILE A 69 9.90 -1.48 -4.40
CA ILE A 69 9.06 -0.27 -4.25
C ILE A 69 9.43 0.68 -5.38
N LYS A 70 8.40 1.20 -6.07
CA LYS A 70 8.55 2.18 -7.15
C LYS A 70 8.22 3.58 -6.66
N PRO A 71 8.82 4.64 -7.23
CA PRO A 71 8.43 6.01 -6.95
C PRO A 71 6.99 6.28 -7.44
N VAL A 72 6.28 7.18 -6.75
CA VAL A 72 4.87 7.49 -7.06
C VAL A 72 4.68 8.07 -8.46
N GLU A 73 5.69 8.73 -9.03
CA GLU A 73 5.67 9.25 -10.40
C GLU A 73 5.35 8.18 -11.43
N GLU A 74 5.82 6.93 -11.21
CA GLU A 74 5.52 5.80 -12.09
C GLU A 74 4.01 5.52 -12.17
N TYR A 75 3.28 5.72 -11.07
CA TYR A 75 1.82 5.58 -11.02
C TYR A 75 1.11 6.81 -11.60
N LEU A 76 1.62 8.01 -11.33
CA LEU A 76 0.97 9.27 -11.71
C LEU A 76 1.05 9.53 -13.21
N LYS A 77 2.19 9.22 -13.85
CA LYS A 77 2.48 9.62 -15.24
C LYS A 77 1.51 9.06 -16.28
N PHE A 78 0.87 7.92 -16.00
CA PHE A 78 -0.07 7.31 -16.92
C PHE A 78 -1.49 7.87 -16.85
N GLN A 79 -1.76 8.80 -15.94
CA GLN A 79 -3.11 9.26 -15.64
C GLN A 79 -3.25 10.75 -15.93
N GLY A 80 -4.04 11.10 -16.94
CA GLY A 80 -4.25 12.49 -17.34
C GLY A 80 -4.82 13.38 -16.24
N ARG A 81 -5.55 12.81 -15.25
CA ARG A 81 -6.04 13.53 -14.07
C ARG A 81 -4.93 14.12 -13.20
N PHE A 82 -3.71 13.57 -13.24
CA PHE A 82 -2.57 14.04 -12.47
C PHE A 82 -1.58 14.91 -13.26
N LYS A 83 -1.94 15.29 -14.50
CA LYS A 83 -1.06 16.09 -15.36
C LYS A 83 -0.58 17.38 -14.70
N HIS A 84 -1.45 18.05 -13.93
CA HIS A 84 -1.11 19.26 -13.19
C HIS A 84 -0.15 19.01 -11.99
N ILE A 85 -0.16 17.80 -11.43
CA ILE A 85 0.73 17.40 -10.32
C ILE A 85 2.14 17.11 -10.84
N LEU A 86 2.25 16.48 -12.02
CA LEU A 86 3.53 16.11 -12.60
C LEU A 86 4.43 17.31 -12.93
N SER A 87 3.86 18.51 -13.08
CA SER A 87 4.61 19.75 -13.28
C SER A 87 5.11 20.37 -11.96
N SER A 88 4.75 19.84 -10.80
CA SER A 88 5.11 20.36 -9.49
C SER A 88 5.87 19.34 -8.65
N PRO A 89 7.20 19.46 -8.51
CA PRO A 89 7.99 18.57 -7.66
C PRO A 89 7.52 18.52 -6.21
N GLU A 90 7.00 19.63 -5.69
CA GLU A 90 6.49 19.70 -4.33
C GLU A 90 5.23 18.84 -4.13
N LEU A 91 4.30 18.84 -5.08
CA LEU A 91 3.10 18.00 -5.01
C LEU A 91 3.46 16.51 -5.16
N ILE A 92 4.43 16.18 -6.01
CA ILE A 92 4.95 14.81 -6.13
C ILE A 92 5.53 14.35 -4.80
N LYS A 93 6.33 15.20 -4.14
CA LYS A 93 6.92 14.90 -2.83
C LYS A 93 5.86 14.67 -1.74
N GLN A 94 4.77 15.44 -1.75
CA GLN A 94 3.66 15.23 -0.83
C GLN A 94 2.98 13.87 -1.05
N ILE A 95 2.75 13.48 -2.31
CA ILE A 95 2.18 12.16 -2.63
C ILE A 95 3.15 11.04 -2.27
N GLN A 96 4.46 11.24 -2.50
CA GLN A 96 5.48 10.28 -2.08
C GLN A 96 5.48 10.08 -0.56
N ALA A 97 5.33 11.15 0.21
CA ALA A 97 5.24 11.06 1.67
C ALA A 97 4.03 10.22 2.15
N VAL A 98 2.90 10.24 1.42
CA VAL A 98 1.76 9.35 1.70
C VAL A 98 2.11 7.90 1.43
N ALA A 99 2.80 7.62 0.34
CA ALA A 99 3.26 6.28 0.01
C ALA A 99 4.25 5.75 1.06
N ASP A 100 5.23 6.58 1.44
CA ASP A 100 6.25 6.25 2.45
C ASP A 100 5.61 5.98 3.81
N TYR A 101 4.63 6.80 4.21
CA TYR A 101 3.85 6.58 5.42
C TYR A 101 3.13 5.23 5.41
N ASN A 102 2.50 4.86 4.30
CA ASN A 102 1.84 3.56 4.18
C ASN A 102 2.84 2.40 4.24
N ILE A 103 4.01 2.55 3.58
CA ILE A 103 5.08 1.56 3.58
C ILE A 103 5.57 1.30 4.99
N GLU A 104 5.76 2.34 5.77
CA GLU A 104 6.20 2.24 7.16
C GLU A 104 5.09 1.70 8.06
N ARG A 105 3.90 2.32 8.03
CA ARG A 105 2.76 1.97 8.86
C ARG A 105 2.36 0.51 8.77
N TYR A 106 2.34 -0.05 7.55
CA TYR A 106 1.92 -1.43 7.30
C TYR A 106 3.10 -2.39 7.13
N GLY A 107 4.33 -1.88 7.26
CA GLY A 107 5.54 -2.69 7.07
C GLY A 107 5.57 -3.36 5.70
N LEU A 108 5.33 -2.60 4.61
CA LEU A 108 5.19 -3.18 3.28
C LEU A 108 6.50 -3.71 2.68
N ARG A 109 7.66 -3.33 3.19
CA ARG A 109 8.95 -3.82 2.69
C ARG A 109 9.08 -5.32 2.95
N ALA A 110 9.45 -6.07 1.92
CA ALA A 110 9.92 -7.44 2.12
C ALA A 110 11.29 -7.37 2.81
N GLU A 111 11.47 -8.16 3.86
CA GLU A 111 12.78 -8.32 4.47
C GLU A 111 13.74 -9.00 3.48
N PRO A 112 15.00 -8.55 3.38
CA PRO A 112 15.97 -9.23 2.55
C PRO A 112 16.16 -10.67 3.06
N ALA A 113 16.08 -11.63 2.14
CA ALA A 113 16.10 -13.07 2.44
C ALA A 113 17.34 -13.55 3.22
N ASN A 114 18.34 -12.69 3.42
CA ASN A 114 19.63 -13.01 4.04
C ASN A 114 19.91 -12.27 5.36
N LEU A 115 18.89 -11.77 6.08
CA LEU A 115 19.14 -11.22 7.41
C LEU A 115 19.25 -12.36 8.43
N PRO A 116 20.38 -12.44 9.18
CA PRO A 116 20.53 -13.44 10.24
C PRO A 116 19.46 -13.24 11.32
N PRO A 117 18.97 -14.32 11.97
CA PRO A 117 17.83 -14.29 12.92
C PRO A 117 18.00 -13.29 14.06
N SER A 118 19.25 -12.97 14.46
CA SER A 118 19.56 -12.01 15.52
C SER A 118 19.23 -10.55 15.17
N LYS A 119 19.14 -10.17 13.87
CA LYS A 119 18.77 -8.80 13.46
C LYS A 119 17.28 -8.63 13.22
N GLN A 120 16.54 -9.72 13.00
CA GLN A 120 15.07 -9.68 12.84
C GLN A 120 14.36 -9.26 14.13
N GLN A 121 14.88 -9.62 15.29
CA GLN A 121 14.28 -9.28 16.59
C GLN A 121 14.47 -7.81 16.98
N HIS A 122 15.55 -7.16 16.54
CA HIS A 122 15.81 -5.75 16.84
C HIS A 122 14.97 -4.76 16.02
N LEU A 123 14.58 -5.10 14.79
CA LEU A 123 13.72 -4.25 13.95
C LEU A 123 12.29 -4.16 14.47
N VAL A 124 11.78 -5.21 15.09
CA VAL A 124 10.45 -5.23 15.71
C VAL A 124 10.42 -4.43 17.00
N ALA A 125 11.51 -4.41 17.78
CA ALA A 125 11.58 -3.73 19.07
C ALA A 125 11.69 -2.20 18.96
N VAL A 126 12.30 -1.66 17.90
CA VAL A 126 12.46 -0.20 17.71
C VAL A 126 11.13 0.46 17.35
N HIS A 127 10.21 -0.24 16.67
CA HIS A 127 8.90 0.32 16.28
C HIS A 127 7.91 0.46 17.44
N THR A 128 8.04 -0.35 18.48
CA THR A 128 7.13 -0.27 19.65
C THR A 128 7.51 0.83 20.64
N HIS A 129 8.77 1.27 20.69
CA HIS A 129 9.22 2.24 21.69
C HIS A 129 8.97 3.71 21.29
N GLN A 130 8.88 4.04 20.00
CA GLN A 130 8.66 5.43 19.55
C GLN A 130 7.19 5.88 19.60
N LEU A 131 6.23 4.96 19.64
CA LEU A 131 4.81 5.31 19.74
C LEU A 131 4.35 5.62 21.18
N PHE A 132 5.10 5.22 22.21
CA PHE A 132 4.69 5.42 23.61
C PHE A 132 5.16 6.75 24.21
N CYS A 133 6.08 7.47 23.56
CA CYS A 133 6.67 8.71 24.13
C CYS A 133 6.01 10.02 23.64
N ARG A 134 4.94 9.97 22.82
CA ARG A 134 4.26 11.18 22.28
C ARG A 134 2.88 11.48 22.86
N GLN A 135 2.48 10.81 23.93
CA GLN A 135 1.13 11.01 24.51
C GLN A 135 1.14 11.49 25.98
N VAL A 136 2.21 12.16 26.41
CA VAL A 136 2.18 12.89 27.68
C VAL A 136 2.88 14.23 27.48
N ARG A 137 2.12 15.23 27.02
CA ARG A 137 2.16 16.64 27.43
C ARG A 137 0.97 17.37 26.88
#